data_cb1999ab1485e1dfb374f33c2b55964a
#
_entry.id   cb1999ab1485e1dfb374f33c2b55964a
#
_cell.length_a   1.000
_cell.length_b   1.000
_cell.length_c   1.000
_cell.angle_alpha   90.00
_cell.angle_beta   90.00
_cell.angle_gamma   90.00
#
_symmetry.space_group_name_H-M   'P 1'
#
loop_
_entity.id
_entity.type
_entity.pdbx_description
1 polymer ?
#
loop_
_entity_poly.entity_id
_entity_poly.type
_entity_poly.pdbx_seq_one_letter_code
_entity_poly.pdbx_strand_id
1 'polypeptide(L)'
;MITEEVSRFVVDLRLGDVPPNAVHVAKRHILDTFGVIIAGIREEAAHIAIKHAALLGGGGHTAPPLQAFVYGLLGHVLDYDDTQLATRPAGVYGLLTHPSVPVLSAALASAREQKATGAELLAAFIAASEAECRLSDAIDPRHYREGFHSSGTVGTLGATLAAAKVLKLDLERTRIALGIGASSAAGLRENFGTMTKSLHVGRASQHGVEAAYLARAGFTAANNAIEAPRGFMSAFGGGFDQALVHGKLGSPWYYLEPGVSIKPHPSGSLGHPAMWVLGQMIAQHDLTPANVEHITVGTSSNIPNALIHHRPTDDLAAKFSMEYSMATLLARRKGGLAEYAPKAIVDPAVQEVIPRIDLVVDPVAEEAGFHRMLSRITVRMKDGRELFAEGEAGRGHPDNPMSDDEVRDKFRDCARWGGIDDGGERIIQLVAGLEQVSSVEELCQVLP
;
A
#
# COMPACT_ATOMS: atom_id res chain seq x y z
N MET A 1 -5.23 1.94 -28.18
CA MET A 1 -6.06 2.49 -27.06
C MET A 1 -5.48 1.96 -25.75
N ILE A 2 -5.39 2.80 -24.71
CA ILE A 2 -4.82 2.40 -23.41
C ILE A 2 -5.62 1.26 -22.76
N THR A 3 -6.96 1.37 -22.75
CA THR A 3 -7.83 0.29 -22.22
C THR A 3 -7.51 -1.06 -22.89
N GLU A 4 -7.34 -1.07 -24.20
CA GLU A 4 -7.01 -2.31 -24.93
C GLU A 4 -5.60 -2.81 -24.63
N GLU A 5 -4.62 -1.92 -24.62
CA GLU A 5 -3.21 -2.25 -24.38
C GLU A 5 -3.01 -2.89 -23.00
N VAL A 6 -3.57 -2.26 -21.97
CA VAL A 6 -3.54 -2.77 -20.59
C VAL A 6 -4.26 -4.12 -20.49
N SER A 7 -5.45 -4.23 -21.09
CA SER A 7 -6.21 -5.50 -21.07
C SER A 7 -5.47 -6.62 -21.79
N ARG A 8 -4.88 -6.33 -22.96
CA ARG A 8 -4.10 -7.29 -23.74
C ARG A 8 -2.86 -7.76 -22.98
N PHE A 9 -2.12 -6.83 -22.38
CA PHE A 9 -0.97 -7.16 -21.53
C PHE A 9 -1.35 -8.15 -20.43
N VAL A 10 -2.43 -7.87 -19.71
CA VAL A 10 -2.90 -8.74 -18.61
C VAL A 10 -3.34 -10.11 -19.13
N VAL A 11 -4.09 -10.16 -20.23
CA VAL A 11 -4.57 -11.43 -20.82
C VAL A 11 -3.40 -12.28 -21.30
N ASP A 12 -2.47 -11.68 -22.05
CA ASP A 12 -1.42 -12.41 -22.76
C ASP A 12 -0.24 -12.82 -21.88
N LEU A 13 0.01 -12.10 -20.75
CA LEU A 13 1.14 -12.38 -19.87
C LEU A 13 1.15 -13.84 -19.39
N ARG A 14 2.28 -14.51 -19.57
CA ARG A 14 2.59 -15.81 -19.00
C ARG A 14 3.69 -15.67 -17.98
N LEU A 15 3.63 -16.43 -16.90
CA LEU A 15 4.65 -16.37 -15.85
C LEU A 15 6.07 -16.64 -16.39
N GLY A 16 6.19 -17.52 -17.40
CA GLY A 16 7.47 -17.80 -18.06
C GLY A 16 8.08 -16.65 -18.84
N ASP A 17 7.32 -15.60 -19.14
CA ASP A 17 7.80 -14.39 -19.84
C ASP A 17 8.33 -13.33 -18.84
N VAL A 18 8.13 -13.55 -17.54
CA VAL A 18 8.54 -12.62 -16.48
C VAL A 18 9.97 -12.92 -16.02
N PRO A 19 10.88 -11.93 -15.99
CA PRO A 19 12.24 -12.15 -15.52
C PRO A 19 12.28 -12.65 -14.06
N PRO A 20 13.23 -13.55 -13.73
CA PRO A 20 13.32 -14.14 -12.38
C PRO A 20 13.43 -13.10 -11.24
N ASN A 21 14.11 -11.98 -11.48
CA ASN A 21 14.20 -10.90 -10.49
C ASN A 21 12.85 -10.19 -10.27
N ALA A 22 12.02 -10.00 -11.31
CA ALA A 22 10.67 -9.45 -11.16
C ALA A 22 9.75 -10.43 -10.42
N VAL A 23 9.86 -11.73 -10.70
CA VAL A 23 9.16 -12.79 -9.94
C VAL A 23 9.57 -12.76 -8.47
N HIS A 24 10.87 -12.65 -8.18
CA HIS A 24 11.38 -12.57 -6.82
C HIS A 24 10.81 -11.37 -6.06
N VAL A 25 10.86 -10.17 -6.66
CA VAL A 25 10.31 -8.96 -6.04
C VAL A 25 8.79 -9.09 -5.82
N ALA A 26 8.05 -9.61 -6.79
CA ALA A 26 6.61 -9.85 -6.64
C ALA A 26 6.29 -10.75 -5.43
N LYS A 27 7.06 -11.83 -5.22
CA LYS A 27 6.90 -12.70 -4.06
C LYS A 27 7.17 -11.98 -2.73
N ARG A 28 8.12 -11.04 -2.69
CA ARG A 28 8.37 -10.20 -1.50
C ARG A 28 7.15 -9.36 -1.15
N HIS A 29 6.54 -8.71 -2.16
CA HIS A 29 5.32 -7.93 -1.96
C HIS A 29 4.10 -8.79 -1.61
N ILE A 30 3.98 -9.98 -2.18
CA ILE A 30 2.95 -10.95 -1.80
C ILE A 30 3.12 -11.36 -0.33
N LEU A 31 4.35 -11.69 0.11
CA LEU A 31 4.63 -12.06 1.50
C LEU A 31 4.30 -10.92 2.47
N ASP A 32 4.74 -9.69 2.13
CA ASP A 32 4.43 -8.48 2.88
C ASP A 32 2.92 -8.28 3.03
N THR A 33 2.19 -8.37 1.92
CA THR A 33 0.73 -8.19 1.88
C THR A 33 0.01 -9.26 2.70
N PHE A 34 0.42 -10.53 2.63
CA PHE A 34 -0.11 -11.57 3.52
C PHE A 34 0.12 -11.23 4.99
N GLY A 35 1.30 -10.75 5.34
CA GLY A 35 1.63 -10.34 6.70
C GLY A 35 0.67 -9.26 7.21
N VAL A 36 0.47 -8.19 6.45
CA VAL A 36 -0.41 -7.09 6.88
C VAL A 36 -1.89 -7.48 6.90
N ILE A 37 -2.35 -8.38 6.02
CA ILE A 37 -3.71 -8.94 6.08
C ILE A 37 -3.89 -9.73 7.39
N ILE A 38 -2.96 -10.60 7.74
CA ILE A 38 -3.01 -11.39 8.98
C ILE A 38 -2.98 -10.48 10.21
N ALA A 39 -2.08 -9.50 10.24
CA ALA A 39 -1.98 -8.56 11.35
C ALA A 39 -3.27 -7.74 11.53
N GLY A 40 -3.92 -7.35 10.44
CA GLY A 40 -5.14 -6.57 10.43
C GLY A 40 -6.36 -7.26 11.04
N ILE A 41 -6.34 -8.59 11.23
CA ILE A 41 -7.45 -9.37 11.80
C ILE A 41 -7.84 -8.88 13.22
N ARG A 42 -6.88 -8.34 13.97
CA ARG A 42 -7.12 -7.86 15.34
C ARG A 42 -7.78 -6.49 15.44
N GLU A 43 -7.83 -5.76 14.36
CA GLU A 43 -8.36 -4.39 14.34
C GLU A 43 -9.90 -4.38 14.46
N GLU A 44 -10.44 -3.36 15.13
CA GLU A 44 -11.90 -3.21 15.30
C GLU A 44 -12.62 -3.13 13.94
N ALA A 45 -12.07 -2.37 12.99
CA ALA A 45 -12.61 -2.26 11.64
C ALA A 45 -12.70 -3.63 10.93
N ALA A 46 -11.75 -4.53 11.19
CA ALA A 46 -11.76 -5.90 10.67
C ALA A 46 -12.94 -6.70 11.22
N HIS A 47 -13.17 -6.66 12.53
CA HIS A 47 -14.29 -7.35 13.16
C HIS A 47 -15.65 -6.86 12.63
N ILE A 48 -15.78 -5.54 12.40
CA ILE A 48 -16.98 -4.95 11.80
C ILE A 48 -17.14 -5.44 10.35
N ALA A 49 -16.06 -5.43 9.55
CA ALA A 49 -16.09 -5.84 8.15
C ALA A 49 -16.44 -7.32 7.97
N ILE A 50 -15.86 -8.20 8.80
CA ILE A 50 -16.16 -9.65 8.77
C ILE A 50 -17.64 -9.90 9.09
N LYS A 51 -18.18 -9.26 10.14
CA LYS A 51 -19.60 -9.35 10.48
C LYS A 51 -20.52 -8.84 9.36
N HIS A 52 -20.13 -7.72 8.74
CA HIS A 52 -20.87 -7.15 7.61
C HIS A 52 -20.87 -8.09 6.40
N ALA A 53 -19.71 -8.67 6.05
CA ALA A 53 -19.61 -9.63 4.97
C ALA A 53 -20.44 -10.90 5.23
N ALA A 54 -20.39 -11.44 6.45
CA ALA A 54 -21.20 -12.59 6.84
C ALA A 54 -22.72 -12.31 6.74
N LEU A 55 -23.15 -11.11 7.15
CA LEU A 55 -24.55 -10.69 7.03
C LEU A 55 -25.00 -10.66 5.57
N LEU A 56 -24.19 -10.08 4.67
CA LEU A 56 -24.51 -9.98 3.25
C LEU A 56 -24.42 -11.34 2.54
N GLY A 57 -23.49 -12.20 2.96
CA GLY A 57 -23.28 -13.55 2.40
C GLY A 57 -24.28 -14.62 2.88
N GLY A 58 -25.23 -14.28 3.74
CA GLY A 58 -26.24 -15.22 4.21
C GLY A 58 -25.72 -16.32 5.16
N GLY A 59 -24.55 -16.12 5.80
CA GLY A 59 -24.00 -17.04 6.83
C GLY A 59 -23.36 -18.32 6.29
N GLY A 60 -23.21 -18.45 4.95
CA GLY A 60 -22.53 -19.57 4.30
C GLY A 60 -21.10 -19.21 3.87
N HIS A 61 -20.55 -19.94 2.90
CA HIS A 61 -19.29 -19.57 2.26
C HIS A 61 -19.39 -18.17 1.68
N THR A 62 -18.48 -17.29 2.11
CA THR A 62 -18.51 -15.89 1.67
C THR A 62 -18.16 -15.83 0.18
N ALA A 63 -19.03 -15.19 -0.63
CA ALA A 63 -18.80 -15.01 -2.06
C ALA A 63 -17.46 -14.27 -2.34
N PRO A 64 -16.77 -14.56 -3.46
CA PRO A 64 -15.47 -13.97 -3.76
C PRO A 64 -15.40 -12.44 -3.64
N PRO A 65 -16.41 -11.65 -4.06
CA PRO A 65 -16.35 -10.19 -3.85
C PRO A 65 -16.32 -9.80 -2.37
N LEU A 66 -17.06 -10.51 -1.51
CA LEU A 66 -17.07 -10.22 -0.08
C LEU A 66 -15.79 -10.68 0.62
N GLN A 67 -15.17 -11.79 0.17
CA GLN A 67 -13.84 -12.19 0.62
C GLN A 67 -12.81 -11.14 0.25
N ALA A 68 -12.81 -10.67 -1.01
CA ALA A 68 -11.92 -9.61 -1.48
C ALA A 68 -12.10 -8.32 -0.67
N PHE A 69 -13.34 -7.96 -0.32
CA PHE A 69 -13.65 -6.83 0.56
C PHE A 69 -12.96 -6.98 1.93
N VAL A 70 -13.12 -8.14 2.56
CA VAL A 70 -12.50 -8.40 3.87
C VAL A 70 -10.99 -8.34 3.77
N TYR A 71 -10.38 -9.08 2.83
CA TYR A 71 -8.92 -9.10 2.67
C TYR A 71 -8.34 -7.72 2.37
N GLY A 72 -8.99 -6.95 1.49
CA GLY A 72 -8.56 -5.59 1.15
C GLY A 72 -8.61 -4.63 2.33
N LEU A 73 -9.67 -4.71 3.15
CA LEU A 73 -9.78 -3.90 4.36
C LEU A 73 -8.72 -4.30 5.40
N LEU A 74 -8.57 -5.60 5.66
CA LEU A 74 -7.57 -6.13 6.59
C LEU A 74 -6.15 -5.71 6.20
N GLY A 75 -5.80 -5.81 4.92
CA GLY A 75 -4.47 -5.49 4.42
C GLY A 75 -4.10 -4.01 4.56
N HIS A 76 -5.10 -3.12 4.58
CA HIS A 76 -4.87 -1.68 4.60
C HIS A 76 -5.13 -0.99 5.95
N VAL A 77 -5.77 -1.68 6.91
CA VAL A 77 -6.21 -1.04 8.17
C VAL A 77 -5.06 -0.56 9.06
N LEU A 78 -3.91 -1.20 8.98
CA LEU A 78 -2.72 -0.84 9.75
C LEU A 78 -1.88 0.27 9.11
N ASP A 79 -2.20 0.68 7.87
CA ASP A 79 -1.35 1.57 7.06
C ASP A 79 0.11 1.07 6.98
N TYR A 80 0.28 -0.25 6.86
CA TYR A 80 1.57 -0.95 6.90
C TYR A 80 1.90 -1.68 5.59
N ASP A 81 0.99 -1.66 4.65
CA ASP A 81 1.12 -2.18 3.29
C ASP A 81 2.05 -1.31 2.43
N ASP A 82 2.53 -1.88 1.34
CA ASP A 82 3.46 -1.22 0.43
C ASP A 82 2.88 0.07 -0.18
N THR A 83 3.75 0.92 -0.70
CA THR A 83 3.36 2.21 -1.28
C THR A 83 4.18 2.52 -2.53
N GLN A 84 3.50 2.87 -3.60
CA GLN A 84 4.07 3.46 -4.79
C GLN A 84 4.39 4.93 -4.52
N LEU A 85 5.67 5.27 -4.46
CA LEU A 85 6.15 6.63 -4.19
C LEU A 85 6.38 7.40 -5.49
N ALA A 86 6.39 8.74 -5.39
CA ALA A 86 6.67 9.61 -6.52
C ALA A 86 8.14 9.49 -6.94
N THR A 87 8.38 9.37 -8.25
CA THR A 87 9.72 9.25 -8.84
C THR A 87 10.12 10.46 -9.67
N ARG A 88 9.23 11.44 -9.83
CA ARG A 88 9.42 12.64 -10.65
C ARG A 88 8.66 13.84 -10.09
N PRO A 89 9.12 15.08 -10.34
CA PRO A 89 8.55 16.29 -9.74
C PRO A 89 7.05 16.46 -9.96
N ALA A 90 6.55 16.11 -11.14
CA ALA A 90 5.14 16.25 -11.48
C ALA A 90 4.23 15.17 -10.88
N GLY A 91 4.80 14.03 -10.45
CA GLY A 91 4.03 12.83 -10.08
C GLY A 91 3.51 12.78 -8.65
N VAL A 92 3.90 13.71 -7.79
CA VAL A 92 3.78 13.63 -6.32
C VAL A 92 2.43 13.22 -5.78
N TYR A 93 1.36 13.81 -6.30
CA TYR A 93 0.02 13.56 -5.78
C TYR A 93 -0.76 12.49 -6.55
N GLY A 94 -0.29 12.07 -7.72
CA GLY A 94 -0.88 10.96 -8.47
C GLY A 94 -0.42 9.60 -7.98
N LEU A 95 0.69 9.59 -7.24
CA LEU A 95 1.24 8.40 -6.59
C LEU A 95 0.71 8.26 -5.17
N LEU A 96 1.37 7.54 -4.31
CA LEU A 96 0.91 7.14 -2.98
C LEU A 96 -0.22 6.11 -3.04
N THR A 97 -0.31 5.37 -4.14
CA THR A 97 -1.15 4.18 -4.25
C THR A 97 -0.54 3.05 -3.44
N HIS A 98 -1.36 2.26 -2.79
CA HIS A 98 -0.95 1.03 -2.12
C HIS A 98 -1.35 -0.14 -3.04
N PRO A 99 -0.47 -0.59 -3.96
CA PRO A 99 -0.91 -1.39 -5.10
C PRO A 99 -1.13 -2.87 -4.75
N SER A 100 -0.34 -3.43 -3.83
CA SER A 100 -0.37 -4.88 -3.63
C SER A 100 -1.65 -5.37 -2.95
N VAL A 101 -2.21 -4.59 -2.01
CA VAL A 101 -3.39 -5.04 -1.25
C VAL A 101 -4.63 -5.20 -2.13
N PRO A 102 -5.09 -4.23 -2.93
CA PRO A 102 -6.28 -4.40 -3.76
C PRO A 102 -6.11 -5.52 -4.79
N VAL A 103 -4.92 -5.61 -5.41
CA VAL A 103 -4.59 -6.62 -6.42
C VAL A 103 -4.57 -8.02 -5.81
N LEU A 104 -3.81 -8.24 -4.73
CA LEU A 104 -3.69 -9.57 -4.13
C LEU A 104 -5.02 -10.03 -3.54
N SER A 105 -5.76 -9.14 -2.88
CA SER A 105 -7.06 -9.47 -2.29
C SER A 105 -8.07 -9.95 -3.33
N ALA A 106 -8.14 -9.27 -4.48
CA ALA A 106 -9.01 -9.66 -5.59
C ALA A 106 -8.53 -10.94 -6.27
N ALA A 107 -7.21 -11.06 -6.52
CA ALA A 107 -6.62 -12.25 -7.10
C ALA A 107 -6.84 -13.47 -6.22
N LEU A 108 -6.59 -13.36 -4.90
CA LEU A 108 -6.69 -14.47 -3.95
C LEU A 108 -8.13 -14.96 -3.79
N ALA A 109 -9.09 -14.06 -3.60
CA ALA A 109 -10.50 -14.41 -3.47
C ALA A 109 -11.03 -15.10 -4.75
N SER A 110 -10.65 -14.59 -5.93
CA SER A 110 -11.00 -15.21 -7.21
C SER A 110 -10.28 -16.55 -7.42
N ALA A 111 -9.00 -16.64 -7.05
CA ALA A 111 -8.18 -17.85 -7.20
C ALA A 111 -8.66 -18.99 -6.29
N ARG A 112 -9.08 -18.67 -5.08
CA ARG A 112 -9.68 -19.64 -4.15
C ARG A 112 -10.93 -20.28 -4.74
N GLU A 113 -11.84 -19.48 -5.26
CA GLU A 113 -13.10 -19.96 -5.87
C GLU A 113 -12.82 -20.77 -7.16
N GLN A 114 -11.86 -20.36 -7.99
CA GLN A 114 -11.47 -21.08 -9.20
C GLN A 114 -10.55 -22.27 -8.94
N LYS A 115 -10.15 -22.54 -7.68
CA LYS A 115 -9.16 -23.57 -7.30
C LYS A 115 -7.85 -23.41 -8.09
N ALA A 116 -7.42 -22.18 -8.27
CA ALA A 116 -6.22 -21.86 -9.06
C ALA A 116 -4.93 -22.31 -8.35
N THR A 117 -3.88 -22.48 -9.16
CA THR A 117 -2.53 -22.76 -8.66
C THR A 117 -1.84 -21.50 -8.18
N GLY A 118 -0.75 -21.66 -7.41
CA GLY A 118 0.08 -20.52 -7.01
C GLY A 118 0.73 -19.82 -8.20
N ALA A 119 1.07 -20.55 -9.28
CA ALA A 119 1.57 -19.96 -10.52
C ALA A 119 0.54 -19.02 -11.19
N GLU A 120 -0.74 -19.41 -11.21
CA GLU A 120 -1.82 -18.58 -11.75
C GLU A 120 -2.06 -17.34 -10.87
N LEU A 121 -2.02 -17.48 -9.55
CA LEU A 121 -2.08 -16.35 -8.62
C LEU A 121 -0.93 -15.36 -8.84
N LEU A 122 0.30 -15.88 -8.93
CA LEU A 122 1.51 -15.07 -9.12
C LEU A 122 1.47 -14.31 -10.46
N ALA A 123 1.07 -14.96 -11.54
CA ALA A 123 0.91 -14.33 -12.86
C ALA A 123 -0.15 -13.22 -12.81
N ALA A 124 -1.27 -13.46 -12.13
CA ALA A 124 -2.34 -12.47 -11.97
C ALA A 124 -1.87 -11.26 -11.14
N PHE A 125 -1.17 -11.49 -10.04
CA PHE A 125 -0.59 -10.43 -9.22
C PHE A 125 0.39 -9.56 -10.02
N ILE A 126 1.36 -10.18 -10.70
CA ILE A 126 2.39 -9.45 -11.47
C ILE A 126 1.74 -8.62 -12.59
N ALA A 127 0.85 -9.21 -13.38
CA ALA A 127 0.22 -8.53 -14.50
C ALA A 127 -0.62 -7.32 -14.05
N ALA A 128 -1.43 -7.50 -13.00
CA ALA A 128 -2.34 -6.48 -12.52
C ALA A 128 -1.62 -5.36 -11.77
N SER A 129 -0.61 -5.69 -10.96
CA SER A 129 0.21 -4.69 -10.25
C SER A 129 1.02 -3.84 -11.21
N GLU A 130 1.61 -4.42 -12.28
CA GLU A 130 2.29 -3.66 -13.32
C GLU A 130 1.34 -2.64 -13.96
N ALA A 131 0.14 -3.11 -14.35
CA ALA A 131 -0.86 -2.27 -15.00
C ALA A 131 -1.37 -1.17 -14.04
N GLU A 132 -1.66 -1.49 -12.79
CA GLU A 132 -2.10 -0.54 -11.77
C GLU A 132 -1.07 0.56 -11.53
N CYS A 133 0.19 0.18 -11.31
CA CYS A 133 1.27 1.14 -11.07
C CYS A 133 1.49 2.08 -12.27
N ARG A 134 1.40 1.56 -13.51
CA ARG A 134 1.50 2.40 -14.72
C ARG A 134 0.33 3.37 -14.85
N LEU A 135 -0.89 2.92 -14.58
CA LEU A 135 -2.08 3.78 -14.62
C LEU A 135 -2.03 4.84 -13.50
N SER A 136 -1.56 4.45 -12.31
CA SER A 136 -1.37 5.37 -11.18
C SER A 136 -0.33 6.44 -11.48
N ASP A 137 0.79 6.07 -12.12
CA ASP A 137 1.84 7.02 -12.50
C ASP A 137 1.39 7.94 -13.65
N ALA A 138 0.50 7.48 -14.51
CA ALA A 138 0.01 8.21 -15.67
C ALA A 138 -1.07 9.25 -15.34
N ILE A 139 -1.92 9.01 -14.35
CA ILE A 139 -3.01 9.93 -14.01
C ILE A 139 -2.46 11.29 -13.56
N ASP A 140 -3.13 12.40 -13.91
CA ASP A 140 -2.71 13.73 -13.48
C ASP A 140 -2.68 13.83 -11.95
N PRO A 141 -1.64 14.40 -11.33
CA PRO A 141 -1.51 14.62 -9.89
C PRO A 141 -2.67 15.36 -9.24
N ARG A 142 -3.47 16.08 -10.04
CA ARG A 142 -4.71 16.69 -9.63
C ARG A 142 -5.66 15.70 -8.95
N HIS A 143 -5.68 14.43 -9.41
CA HIS A 143 -6.44 13.35 -8.79
C HIS A 143 -6.25 13.31 -7.26
N TYR A 144 -5.01 13.22 -6.79
CA TYR A 144 -4.72 13.17 -5.36
C TYR A 144 -4.95 14.51 -4.67
N ARG A 145 -4.58 15.63 -5.32
CA ARG A 145 -4.76 16.98 -4.77
C ARG A 145 -6.21 17.34 -4.52
N GLU A 146 -7.12 16.92 -5.40
CA GLU A 146 -8.56 17.19 -5.27
C GLU A 146 -9.29 16.23 -4.33
N GLY A 147 -8.55 15.37 -3.62
CA GLY A 147 -9.09 14.61 -2.51
C GLY A 147 -9.43 13.15 -2.80
N PHE A 148 -9.02 12.60 -3.95
CA PHE A 148 -9.21 11.17 -4.20
C PHE A 148 -8.12 10.32 -3.51
N HIS A 149 -8.54 9.19 -2.94
CA HIS A 149 -7.64 8.17 -2.41
C HIS A 149 -7.27 7.18 -3.52
N SER A 150 -6.05 7.27 -4.04
CA SER A 150 -5.59 6.50 -5.21
C SER A 150 -5.78 4.99 -5.05
N SER A 151 -5.53 4.44 -3.86
CA SER A 151 -5.73 3.01 -3.57
C SER A 151 -7.20 2.56 -3.65
N GLY A 152 -8.15 3.49 -3.41
CA GLY A 152 -9.58 3.23 -3.60
C GLY A 152 -10.02 3.35 -5.06
N THR A 153 -9.39 4.23 -5.83
CA THR A 153 -9.77 4.53 -7.22
C THR A 153 -8.96 3.71 -8.23
N VAL A 154 -7.66 3.95 -8.35
CA VAL A 154 -6.79 3.19 -9.27
C VAL A 154 -6.68 1.73 -8.83
N GLY A 155 -6.64 1.47 -7.51
CA GLY A 155 -6.66 0.12 -6.95
C GLY A 155 -7.87 -0.71 -7.39
N THR A 156 -9.04 -0.08 -7.68
CA THR A 156 -10.17 -0.79 -8.28
C THR A 156 -9.84 -1.31 -9.68
N LEU A 157 -9.06 -0.58 -10.47
CA LEU A 157 -8.62 -1.03 -11.79
C LEU A 157 -7.65 -2.22 -11.67
N GLY A 158 -6.67 -2.13 -10.76
CA GLY A 158 -5.74 -3.22 -10.45
C GLY A 158 -6.48 -4.48 -10.00
N ALA A 159 -7.38 -4.35 -9.04
CA ALA A 159 -8.22 -5.45 -8.54
C ALA A 159 -9.07 -6.09 -9.66
N THR A 160 -9.64 -5.27 -10.55
CA THR A 160 -10.41 -5.74 -11.71
C THR A 160 -9.55 -6.61 -12.64
N LEU A 161 -8.36 -6.12 -12.96
CA LEU A 161 -7.42 -6.82 -13.85
C LEU A 161 -6.92 -8.13 -13.23
N ALA A 162 -6.66 -8.13 -11.92
CA ALA A 162 -6.26 -9.32 -11.18
C ALA A 162 -7.34 -10.40 -11.22
N ALA A 163 -8.59 -10.05 -10.91
CA ALA A 163 -9.72 -10.96 -10.98
C ALA A 163 -9.97 -11.45 -12.42
N ALA A 164 -9.92 -10.57 -13.42
CA ALA A 164 -10.07 -10.92 -14.83
C ALA A 164 -9.03 -11.95 -15.28
N LYS A 165 -7.76 -11.78 -14.86
CA LYS A 165 -6.67 -12.72 -15.16
C LYS A 165 -6.92 -14.10 -14.54
N VAL A 166 -7.29 -14.15 -13.25
CA VAL A 166 -7.61 -15.41 -12.57
C VAL A 166 -8.80 -16.11 -13.22
N LEU A 167 -9.84 -15.35 -13.59
CA LEU A 167 -11.04 -15.88 -14.27
C LEU A 167 -10.79 -16.24 -15.73
N LYS A 168 -9.57 -16.04 -16.27
CA LYS A 168 -9.17 -16.32 -17.65
C LYS A 168 -10.09 -15.65 -18.68
N LEU A 169 -10.49 -14.39 -18.40
CA LEU A 169 -11.30 -13.63 -19.34
C LEU A 169 -10.51 -13.34 -20.61
N ASP A 170 -11.20 -13.37 -21.76
CA ASP A 170 -10.65 -12.93 -23.03
C ASP A 170 -10.45 -11.40 -23.06
N LEU A 171 -9.84 -10.90 -24.14
CA LEU A 171 -9.53 -9.48 -24.29
C LEU A 171 -10.80 -8.60 -24.23
N GLU A 172 -11.88 -9.03 -24.88
CA GLU A 172 -13.12 -8.25 -24.91
C GLU A 172 -13.75 -8.16 -23.52
N ARG A 173 -13.87 -9.30 -22.82
CA ARG A 173 -14.42 -9.34 -21.46
C ARG A 173 -13.54 -8.62 -20.45
N THR A 174 -12.21 -8.67 -20.62
CA THR A 174 -11.28 -7.91 -19.76
C THR A 174 -11.44 -6.40 -19.95
N ARG A 175 -11.63 -5.91 -21.18
CA ARG A 175 -11.94 -4.49 -21.45
C ARG A 175 -13.28 -4.08 -20.82
N ILE A 176 -14.29 -4.93 -20.94
CA ILE A 176 -15.61 -4.69 -20.32
C ILE A 176 -15.47 -4.66 -18.80
N ALA A 177 -14.77 -5.62 -18.21
CA ALA A 177 -14.52 -5.64 -16.76
C ALA A 177 -13.86 -4.33 -16.31
N LEU A 178 -12.82 -3.89 -17.01
CA LEU A 178 -12.11 -2.64 -16.71
C LEU A 178 -13.03 -1.43 -16.79
N GLY A 179 -13.96 -1.40 -17.75
CA GLY A 179 -14.97 -0.35 -17.89
C GLY A 179 -15.99 -0.33 -16.72
N ILE A 180 -16.40 -1.51 -16.24
CA ILE A 180 -17.28 -1.64 -15.06
C ILE A 180 -16.54 -1.20 -13.80
N GLY A 181 -15.31 -1.71 -13.59
CA GLY A 181 -14.46 -1.37 -12.44
C GLY A 181 -14.18 0.13 -12.36
N ALA A 182 -13.85 0.76 -13.50
CA ALA A 182 -13.64 2.20 -13.59
C ALA A 182 -14.86 3.03 -13.13
N SER A 183 -16.08 2.53 -13.39
CA SER A 183 -17.31 3.19 -12.98
C SER A 183 -17.67 2.96 -11.50
N SER A 184 -17.03 1.99 -10.85
CA SER A 184 -17.26 1.65 -9.44
C SER A 184 -16.17 2.20 -8.50
N ALA A 185 -15.16 2.85 -9.04
CA ALA A 185 -14.03 3.40 -8.30
C ALA A 185 -14.45 4.57 -7.41
N ALA A 186 -13.98 4.59 -6.16
CA ALA A 186 -14.27 5.65 -5.19
C ALA A 186 -13.24 5.70 -4.06
N GLY A 187 -13.26 6.79 -3.29
CA GLY A 187 -12.47 6.96 -2.07
C GLY A 187 -12.09 8.42 -1.86
N LEU A 188 -12.29 8.94 -0.63
CA LEU A 188 -12.01 10.33 -0.27
C LEU A 188 -10.91 10.40 0.79
N ARG A 189 -9.89 11.23 0.54
CA ARG A 189 -8.76 11.48 1.48
C ARG A 189 -9.19 12.12 2.78
N GLU A 190 -10.33 12.82 2.81
CA GLU A 190 -10.89 13.37 4.05
C GLU A 190 -11.07 12.31 5.16
N ASN A 191 -11.18 11.04 4.77
CA ASN A 191 -11.29 9.92 5.70
C ASN A 191 -9.95 9.36 6.20
N PHE A 192 -8.82 10.01 5.91
CA PHE A 192 -7.53 9.58 6.47
C PHE A 192 -7.54 9.77 8.00
N GLY A 193 -7.04 8.76 8.73
CA GLY A 193 -7.15 8.71 10.20
C GLY A 193 -8.49 8.15 10.71
N THR A 194 -9.34 7.59 9.85
CA THR A 194 -10.56 6.88 10.23
C THR A 194 -10.58 5.46 9.64
N MET A 195 -11.46 4.59 10.17
CA MET A 195 -11.68 3.24 9.62
C MET A 195 -12.09 3.26 8.15
N THR A 196 -12.70 4.35 7.66
CA THR A 196 -13.14 4.50 6.27
C THR A 196 -11.97 4.54 5.28
N LYS A 197 -10.75 4.90 5.71
CA LYS A 197 -9.58 4.79 4.84
C LYS A 197 -9.37 3.35 4.35
N SER A 198 -9.39 2.37 5.25
CA SER A 198 -9.24 0.95 4.91
C SER A 198 -10.46 0.39 4.16
N LEU A 199 -11.65 0.91 4.42
CA LEU A 199 -12.85 0.58 3.66
C LEU A 199 -12.68 0.85 2.15
N HIS A 200 -11.96 1.91 1.76
CA HIS A 200 -11.73 2.22 0.34
C HIS A 200 -11.04 1.06 -0.40
N VAL A 201 -10.00 0.48 0.21
CA VAL A 201 -9.27 -0.65 -0.40
C VAL A 201 -10.10 -1.94 -0.36
N GLY A 202 -10.85 -2.18 0.71
CA GLY A 202 -11.82 -3.27 0.75
C GLY A 202 -12.84 -3.16 -0.39
N ARG A 203 -13.40 -1.98 -0.62
CA ARG A 203 -14.34 -1.73 -1.73
C ARG A 203 -13.67 -1.82 -3.10
N ALA A 204 -12.45 -1.31 -3.26
CA ALA A 204 -11.68 -1.46 -4.50
C ALA A 204 -11.52 -2.94 -4.88
N SER A 205 -11.12 -3.77 -3.91
CA SER A 205 -10.98 -5.23 -4.08
C SER A 205 -12.31 -5.88 -4.44
N GLN A 206 -13.39 -5.55 -3.72
CA GLN A 206 -14.74 -6.06 -3.95
C GLN A 206 -15.24 -5.72 -5.35
N HIS A 207 -15.24 -4.43 -5.70
CA HIS A 207 -15.75 -3.94 -6.98
C HIS A 207 -14.94 -4.47 -8.16
N GLY A 208 -13.63 -4.66 -7.98
CA GLY A 208 -12.80 -5.29 -9.00
C GLY A 208 -13.23 -6.72 -9.30
N VAL A 209 -13.49 -7.53 -8.27
CA VAL A 209 -14.00 -8.90 -8.43
C VAL A 209 -15.40 -8.87 -9.05
N GLU A 210 -16.33 -8.05 -8.54
CA GLU A 210 -17.68 -7.91 -9.08
C GLU A 210 -17.66 -7.54 -10.57
N ALA A 211 -16.79 -6.59 -10.98
CA ALA A 211 -16.65 -6.16 -12.36
C ALA A 211 -16.24 -7.32 -13.28
N ALA A 212 -15.27 -8.15 -12.85
CA ALA A 212 -14.82 -9.29 -13.61
C ALA A 212 -15.90 -10.38 -13.74
N TYR A 213 -16.67 -10.64 -12.68
CA TYR A 213 -17.77 -11.61 -12.71
C TYR A 213 -18.95 -11.13 -13.58
N LEU A 214 -19.29 -9.82 -13.52
CA LEU A 214 -20.32 -9.23 -14.38
C LEU A 214 -19.93 -9.33 -15.87
N ALA A 215 -18.68 -9.00 -16.21
CA ALA A 215 -18.18 -9.12 -17.56
C ALA A 215 -18.20 -10.59 -18.05
N ARG A 216 -17.83 -11.55 -17.18
CA ARG A 216 -17.92 -13.00 -17.46
C ARG A 216 -19.36 -13.42 -17.76
N ALA A 217 -20.33 -12.83 -17.05
CA ALA A 217 -21.75 -13.11 -17.23
C ALA A 217 -22.39 -12.43 -18.46
N GLY A 218 -21.62 -11.59 -19.20
CA GLY A 218 -22.10 -10.94 -20.42
C GLY A 218 -22.63 -9.52 -20.23
N PHE A 219 -22.32 -8.87 -19.09
CA PHE A 219 -22.59 -7.43 -18.90
C PHE A 219 -21.73 -6.62 -19.88
N THR A 220 -22.15 -5.38 -20.19
CA THR A 220 -21.49 -4.53 -21.19
C THR A 220 -20.94 -3.24 -20.59
N ALA A 221 -19.86 -2.69 -21.18
CA ALA A 221 -19.28 -1.40 -20.83
C ALA A 221 -18.65 -0.75 -22.07
N ALA A 222 -18.21 0.53 -21.91
CA ALA A 222 -17.46 1.22 -22.94
C ALA A 222 -16.07 0.59 -23.14
N ASN A 223 -15.68 0.39 -24.39
CA ASN A 223 -14.41 -0.27 -24.76
C ASN A 223 -13.15 0.58 -24.53
N ASN A 224 -13.28 1.85 -24.19
CA ASN A 224 -12.22 2.83 -24.00
C ASN A 224 -12.43 3.63 -22.69
N ALA A 225 -12.96 2.96 -21.66
CA ALA A 225 -13.37 3.60 -20.41
C ALA A 225 -12.22 4.30 -19.66
N ILE A 226 -10.96 3.94 -19.90
CA ILE A 226 -9.82 4.56 -19.24
C ILE A 226 -9.49 5.91 -19.88
N GLU A 227 -9.27 5.94 -21.20
CA GLU A 227 -8.74 7.09 -21.94
C GLU A 227 -9.80 8.00 -22.59
N ALA A 228 -11.06 7.61 -22.58
CA ALA A 228 -12.13 8.39 -23.24
C ALA A 228 -12.28 9.80 -22.63
N PRO A 229 -12.80 10.80 -23.38
CA PRO A 229 -13.00 12.16 -22.85
C PRO A 229 -13.89 12.24 -21.60
N ARG A 230 -14.77 11.27 -21.40
CA ARG A 230 -15.58 11.09 -20.19
C ARG A 230 -15.20 9.79 -19.46
N GLY A 231 -13.99 9.27 -19.70
CA GLY A 231 -13.45 8.08 -19.08
C GLY A 231 -12.77 8.39 -17.74
N PHE A 232 -12.23 7.34 -17.14
CA PHE A 232 -11.65 7.37 -15.80
C PHE A 232 -10.58 8.45 -15.62
N MET A 233 -9.58 8.50 -16.52
CA MET A 233 -8.45 9.44 -16.41
C MET A 233 -8.90 10.91 -16.48
N SER A 234 -9.87 11.21 -17.35
CA SER A 234 -10.42 12.56 -17.48
C SER A 234 -11.32 12.93 -16.31
N ALA A 235 -12.18 12.00 -15.87
CA ALA A 235 -13.15 12.27 -14.80
C ALA A 235 -12.47 12.42 -13.44
N PHE A 236 -11.52 11.55 -13.12
CA PHE A 236 -10.85 11.50 -11.82
C PHE A 236 -9.57 12.34 -11.72
N GLY A 237 -8.86 12.56 -12.83
CA GLY A 237 -7.60 13.31 -12.85
C GLY A 237 -7.64 14.61 -13.66
N GLY A 238 -8.67 14.81 -14.49
CA GLY A 238 -8.67 15.88 -15.48
C GLY A 238 -7.79 15.60 -16.69
N GLY A 239 -7.16 14.42 -16.75
CA GLY A 239 -6.28 13.99 -17.81
C GLY A 239 -5.24 12.96 -17.34
N PHE A 240 -4.32 12.61 -18.25
CA PHE A 240 -3.23 11.69 -17.97
C PHE A 240 -2.14 11.79 -19.03
N ASP A 241 -0.92 11.31 -18.68
CA ASP A 241 0.20 11.18 -19.60
C ASP A 241 0.24 9.76 -20.21
N GLN A 242 -0.21 9.62 -21.44
CA GLN A 242 -0.24 8.34 -22.16
C GLN A 242 1.14 7.70 -22.34
N ALA A 243 2.22 8.51 -22.42
CA ALA A 243 3.57 8.02 -22.65
C ALA A 243 4.12 7.19 -21.48
N LEU A 244 3.49 7.26 -20.31
CA LEU A 244 3.85 6.48 -19.12
C LEU A 244 3.23 5.08 -19.13
N VAL A 245 2.26 4.83 -20.02
CA VAL A 245 1.63 3.51 -20.20
C VAL A 245 1.99 2.90 -21.55
N HIS A 246 1.86 3.72 -22.62
CA HIS A 246 2.01 3.22 -23.99
C HIS A 246 3.40 2.64 -24.25
N GLY A 247 3.47 1.34 -24.56
CA GLY A 247 4.71 0.61 -24.80
C GLY A 247 5.62 0.44 -23.58
N LYS A 248 5.09 0.65 -22.36
CA LYS A 248 5.87 0.60 -21.11
C LYS A 248 5.56 -0.61 -20.23
N LEU A 249 4.45 -1.29 -20.44
CA LEU A 249 4.05 -2.45 -19.64
C LEU A 249 5.12 -3.55 -19.71
N GLY A 250 5.70 -3.89 -18.55
CA GLY A 250 6.77 -4.87 -18.40
C GLY A 250 8.15 -4.42 -18.90
N SER A 251 8.35 -3.14 -19.26
CA SER A 251 9.64 -2.68 -19.80
C SER A 251 9.95 -1.21 -19.41
N PRO A 252 10.71 -1.01 -18.32
CA PRO A 252 11.06 -1.98 -17.27
C PRO A 252 9.85 -2.39 -16.46
N TRP A 253 9.92 -3.52 -15.72
CA TRP A 253 8.89 -3.90 -14.75
C TRP A 253 8.81 -2.88 -13.62
N TYR A 254 7.61 -2.36 -13.33
CA TYR A 254 7.45 -1.24 -12.39
C TYR A 254 7.94 -1.58 -10.97
N TYR A 255 7.72 -2.81 -10.50
CA TYR A 255 8.22 -3.27 -9.19
C TYR A 255 9.76 -3.37 -9.10
N LEU A 256 10.46 -3.43 -10.26
CA LEU A 256 11.92 -3.36 -10.33
C LEU A 256 12.40 -1.92 -10.48
N GLU A 257 11.75 -1.16 -11.37
CA GLU A 257 12.13 0.21 -11.71
C GLU A 257 10.88 1.01 -12.11
N PRO A 258 10.55 2.06 -11.38
CA PRO A 258 11.27 2.68 -10.25
C PRO A 258 11.21 1.91 -8.93
N GLY A 259 10.33 0.92 -8.81
CA GLY A 259 10.13 0.13 -7.62
C GLY A 259 8.94 0.61 -6.76
N VAL A 260 8.54 -0.24 -5.82
CA VAL A 260 7.49 0.03 -4.84
C VAL A 260 8.08 -0.13 -3.43
N SER A 261 7.75 0.76 -2.52
CA SER A 261 8.30 0.80 -1.17
C SER A 261 7.57 -0.18 -0.26
N ILE A 262 8.29 -1.09 0.40
CA ILE A 262 7.77 -1.91 1.51
C ILE A 262 7.95 -1.12 2.81
N LYS A 263 6.86 -0.80 3.52
CA LYS A 263 6.93 0.01 4.73
C LYS A 263 7.57 -0.73 5.90
N PRO A 264 8.57 -0.16 6.58
CA PRO A 264 9.15 -0.69 7.82
C PRO A 264 8.33 -0.32 9.07
N HIS A 265 7.41 0.64 8.96
CA HIS A 265 6.61 1.19 10.06
C HIS A 265 5.12 1.25 9.67
N PRO A 266 4.18 0.96 10.59
CA PRO A 266 2.74 1.02 10.35
C PRO A 266 2.22 2.47 10.44
N SER A 267 2.69 3.32 9.53
CA SER A 267 2.40 4.76 9.50
C SER A 267 2.52 5.35 8.10
N GLY A 268 2.15 6.61 7.94
CA GLY A 268 2.22 7.33 6.66
C GLY A 268 3.62 7.35 6.07
N SER A 269 3.78 6.83 4.84
CA SER A 269 5.08 6.67 4.16
C SER A 269 5.90 7.95 4.08
N LEU A 270 5.25 9.12 4.03
CA LEU A 270 5.91 10.42 3.94
C LEU A 270 6.72 10.76 5.21
N GLY A 271 6.47 10.09 6.34
CA GLY A 271 7.27 10.23 7.56
C GLY A 271 8.51 9.33 7.61
N HIS A 272 8.57 8.29 6.77
CA HIS A 272 9.62 7.27 6.88
C HIS A 272 11.06 7.77 6.61
N PRO A 273 11.31 8.73 5.68
CA PRO A 273 12.66 9.31 5.56
C PRO A 273 13.10 10.01 6.86
N ALA A 274 12.24 10.79 7.50
CA ALA A 274 12.55 11.44 8.78
C ALA A 274 12.79 10.41 9.89
N MET A 275 11.96 9.35 9.96
CA MET A 275 12.14 8.25 10.93
C MET A 275 13.48 7.55 10.74
N TRP A 276 13.88 7.32 9.48
CA TRP A 276 15.17 6.71 9.17
C TRP A 276 16.34 7.60 9.62
N VAL A 277 16.32 8.88 9.27
CA VAL A 277 17.37 9.84 9.64
C VAL A 277 17.49 9.94 11.17
N LEU A 278 16.37 10.12 11.89
CA LEU A 278 16.40 10.16 13.34
C LEU A 278 16.88 8.85 13.96
N GLY A 279 16.48 7.71 13.40
CA GLY A 279 16.96 6.40 13.85
C GLY A 279 18.48 6.25 13.74
N GLN A 280 19.09 6.74 12.65
CA GLN A 280 20.57 6.79 12.51
C GLN A 280 21.21 7.73 13.55
N MET A 281 20.62 8.91 13.77
CA MET A 281 21.13 9.85 14.78
C MET A 281 21.03 9.28 16.20
N ILE A 282 19.92 8.57 16.52
CA ILE A 282 19.76 7.87 17.82
C ILE A 282 20.88 6.84 18.01
N ALA A 283 21.14 6.03 16.99
CA ALA A 283 22.17 5.00 17.07
C ALA A 283 23.59 5.58 17.19
N GLN A 284 23.88 6.65 16.42
CA GLN A 284 25.19 7.27 16.37
C GLN A 284 25.54 8.08 17.61
N HIS A 285 24.57 8.77 18.22
CA HIS A 285 24.80 9.72 19.30
C HIS A 285 24.16 9.30 20.63
N ASP A 286 23.62 8.09 20.72
CA ASP A 286 22.90 7.57 21.88
C ASP A 286 21.83 8.55 22.41
N LEU A 287 20.98 9.05 21.49
CA LEU A 287 19.94 10.00 21.82
C LEU A 287 18.86 9.34 22.68
N THR A 288 18.39 10.06 23.68
CA THR A 288 17.34 9.63 24.62
C THR A 288 16.47 10.83 25.03
N PRO A 289 15.24 10.60 25.54
CA PRO A 289 14.44 11.70 26.12
C PRO A 289 15.12 12.47 27.23
N ALA A 290 16.12 11.85 27.90
CA ALA A 290 16.86 12.48 29.00
C ALA A 290 17.88 13.51 28.51
N ASN A 291 18.54 13.29 27.34
CA ASN A 291 19.59 14.17 26.84
C ASN A 291 19.15 15.09 25.68
N VAL A 292 18.01 14.81 25.03
CA VAL A 292 17.45 15.66 23.97
C VAL A 292 16.55 16.74 24.58
N GLU A 293 16.77 17.99 24.17
CA GLU A 293 15.94 19.13 24.51
C GLU A 293 14.81 19.32 23.49
N HIS A 294 15.16 19.36 22.19
CA HIS A 294 14.21 19.64 21.10
C HIS A 294 14.62 18.97 19.79
N ILE A 295 13.64 18.63 18.95
CA ILE A 295 13.84 18.11 17.59
C ILE A 295 13.03 18.95 16.62
N THR A 296 13.68 19.48 15.59
CA THR A 296 13.01 20.10 14.43
C THR A 296 13.10 19.17 13.24
N VAL A 297 11.94 18.87 12.64
CA VAL A 297 11.81 18.04 11.43
C VAL A 297 11.40 18.96 10.28
N GLY A 298 12.36 19.34 9.45
CA GLY A 298 12.15 20.16 8.26
C GLY A 298 11.82 19.30 7.05
N THR A 299 10.70 19.59 6.39
CA THR A 299 10.22 18.82 5.22
C THR A 299 9.59 19.75 4.18
N SER A 300 9.22 19.20 3.01
CA SER A 300 8.36 19.92 2.05
C SER A 300 6.90 19.99 2.52
N SER A 301 6.16 20.98 2.02
CA SER A 301 4.80 21.31 2.48
C SER A 301 3.75 20.19 2.28
N ASN A 302 3.99 19.24 1.36
CA ASN A 302 3.09 18.10 1.17
C ASN A 302 3.09 17.13 2.36
N ILE A 303 4.15 17.08 3.16
CA ILE A 303 4.27 16.15 4.30
C ILE A 303 3.35 16.57 5.45
N PRO A 304 3.37 17.80 5.97
CA PRO A 304 2.38 18.22 6.96
C PRO A 304 0.93 18.21 6.44
N ASN A 305 0.71 18.35 5.12
CA ASN A 305 -0.62 18.20 4.52
C ASN A 305 -1.14 16.75 4.51
N ALA A 306 -0.30 15.76 4.72
CA ALA A 306 -0.67 14.35 4.82
C ALA A 306 -0.59 13.82 6.25
N LEU A 307 0.41 14.26 7.02
CA LEU A 307 0.59 13.90 8.44
C LEU A 307 -0.01 15.01 9.30
N ILE A 308 -1.34 15.03 9.35
CA ILE A 308 -2.14 16.16 9.87
C ILE A 308 -2.39 16.14 11.38
N HIS A 309 -2.01 15.05 12.06
CA HIS A 309 -2.29 14.88 13.50
C HIS A 309 -1.06 15.19 14.34
N HIS A 310 -1.06 16.31 15.08
CA HIS A 310 0.10 16.76 15.86
C HIS A 310 0.20 16.12 17.25
N ARG A 311 -0.93 15.83 17.90
CA ARG A 311 -1.00 15.25 19.26
C ARG A 311 -2.04 14.14 19.31
N PRO A 312 -1.78 12.99 18.68
CA PRO A 312 -2.75 11.92 18.60
C PRO A 312 -3.00 11.29 19.98
N THR A 313 -4.25 10.92 20.21
CA THR A 313 -4.70 10.20 21.41
C THR A 313 -5.23 8.80 21.09
N ASP A 314 -5.28 8.45 19.79
CA ASP A 314 -5.69 7.16 19.30
C ASP A 314 -4.72 6.65 18.21
N ASP A 315 -4.79 5.38 17.92
CA ASP A 315 -3.87 4.68 17.02
C ASP A 315 -4.04 5.09 15.54
N LEU A 316 -5.27 5.39 15.11
CA LEU A 316 -5.52 5.79 13.73
C LEU A 316 -4.93 7.16 13.44
N ALA A 317 -5.09 8.13 14.35
CA ALA A 317 -4.47 9.45 14.25
C ALA A 317 -2.94 9.38 14.37
N ALA A 318 -2.42 8.52 15.24
CA ALA A 318 -0.97 8.36 15.45
C ALA A 318 -0.22 7.92 14.20
N LYS A 319 -0.84 7.10 13.34
CA LYS A 319 -0.28 6.66 12.06
C LYS A 319 -0.02 7.83 11.09
N PHE A 320 -0.67 8.98 11.31
CA PHE A 320 -0.54 10.21 10.51
C PHE A 320 -0.01 11.38 11.32
N SER A 321 0.89 11.08 12.30
CA SER A 321 1.59 12.08 13.13
C SER A 321 3.10 11.94 13.01
N MET A 322 3.77 12.97 12.52
CA MET A 322 5.22 13.03 12.50
C MET A 322 5.77 13.09 13.93
N GLU A 323 5.19 13.94 14.77
CA GLU A 323 5.66 14.16 16.14
C GLU A 323 5.56 12.88 16.98
N TYR A 324 4.46 12.10 16.81
CA TYR A 324 4.34 10.81 17.47
C TYR A 324 5.40 9.82 16.99
N SER A 325 5.61 9.74 15.68
CA SER A 325 6.59 8.84 15.06
C SER A 325 8.01 9.13 15.56
N MET A 326 8.39 10.41 15.63
CA MET A 326 9.69 10.81 16.17
C MET A 326 9.81 10.55 17.66
N ALA A 327 8.75 10.87 18.45
CA ALA A 327 8.73 10.67 19.89
C ALA A 327 8.87 9.19 20.28
N THR A 328 8.17 8.32 19.55
CA THR A 328 8.21 6.88 19.79
C THR A 328 9.60 6.29 19.47
N LEU A 329 10.24 6.72 18.37
CA LEU A 329 11.61 6.33 18.06
C LEU A 329 12.60 6.78 19.13
N LEU A 330 12.51 8.03 19.59
CA LEU A 330 13.41 8.54 20.62
C LEU A 330 13.22 7.82 21.97
N ALA A 331 11.96 7.57 22.36
CA ALA A 331 11.65 6.97 23.66
C ALA A 331 11.86 5.44 23.69
N ARG A 332 11.57 4.75 22.56
CA ARG A 332 11.50 3.29 22.53
C ARG A 332 12.51 2.63 21.58
N ARG A 333 13.17 3.41 20.72
CA ARG A 333 14.10 2.94 19.67
C ARG A 333 13.45 1.95 18.68
N LYS A 334 12.13 1.97 18.60
CA LYS A 334 11.29 1.09 17.76
C LYS A 334 10.10 1.90 17.23
N GLY A 335 9.55 1.44 16.11
CA GLY A 335 8.36 2.00 15.47
C GLY A 335 7.60 0.90 14.75
N GLY A 336 7.37 -0.24 15.40
CA GLY A 336 6.63 -1.38 14.89
C GLY A 336 5.17 -1.41 15.34
N LEU A 337 4.47 -2.53 15.14
CA LEU A 337 3.05 -2.69 15.48
C LEU A 337 2.75 -2.41 16.96
N ALA A 338 3.63 -2.85 17.86
CA ALA A 338 3.46 -2.66 19.29
C ALA A 338 3.49 -1.18 19.69
N GLU A 339 4.31 -0.38 19.01
CA GLU A 339 4.46 1.05 19.26
C GLU A 339 3.29 1.88 18.72
N TYR A 340 2.51 1.35 17.78
CA TYR A 340 1.29 1.98 17.27
C TYR A 340 0.00 1.35 17.84
N ALA A 341 0.11 0.47 18.84
CA ALA A 341 -1.05 -0.06 19.54
C ALA A 341 -1.67 0.98 20.50
N PRO A 342 -2.99 0.93 20.76
CA PRO A 342 -3.69 1.93 21.59
C PRO A 342 -3.02 2.23 22.94
N LYS A 343 -2.44 1.22 23.60
CA LYS A 343 -1.73 1.40 24.88
C LYS A 343 -0.42 2.17 24.76
N ALA A 344 0.25 2.06 23.61
CA ALA A 344 1.52 2.76 23.37
C ALA A 344 1.29 4.23 23.06
N ILE A 345 0.17 4.58 22.45
CA ILE A 345 -0.16 5.96 22.08
C ILE A 345 -0.28 6.84 23.33
N VAL A 346 -0.90 6.34 24.39
CA VAL A 346 -1.13 7.11 25.64
C VAL A 346 0.00 6.94 26.67
N ASP A 347 1.11 6.31 26.31
CA ASP A 347 2.24 6.13 27.20
C ASP A 347 2.87 7.48 27.57
N PRO A 348 2.94 7.83 28.88
CA PRO A 348 3.54 9.07 29.34
C PRO A 348 4.96 9.31 28.83
N ALA A 349 5.78 8.25 28.71
CA ALA A 349 7.15 8.36 28.23
C ALA A 349 7.24 8.83 26.75
N VAL A 350 6.24 8.55 25.93
CA VAL A 350 6.13 9.05 24.56
C VAL A 350 5.46 10.41 24.53
N GLN A 351 4.35 10.56 25.27
CA GLN A 351 3.54 11.79 25.31
C GLN A 351 4.32 13.01 25.83
N GLU A 352 5.25 12.82 26.78
CA GLU A 352 6.14 13.88 27.27
C GLU A 352 7.17 14.35 26.22
N VAL A 353 7.46 13.55 25.21
CA VAL A 353 8.42 13.88 24.15
C VAL A 353 7.76 14.66 23.02
N ILE A 354 6.51 14.37 22.67
CA ILE A 354 5.77 14.98 21.56
C ILE A 354 5.88 16.52 21.56
N PRO A 355 5.68 17.25 22.69
CA PRO A 355 5.80 18.72 22.73
C PRO A 355 7.19 19.28 22.42
N ARG A 356 8.21 18.43 22.35
CA ARG A 356 9.59 18.82 22.03
C ARG A 356 9.91 18.62 20.54
N ILE A 357 8.92 18.29 19.71
CA ILE A 357 9.12 17.98 18.30
C ILE A 357 8.26 18.92 17.47
N ASP A 358 8.90 19.65 16.55
CA ASP A 358 8.25 20.52 15.60
C ASP A 358 8.42 19.99 14.18
N LEU A 359 7.30 19.79 13.48
CA LEU A 359 7.26 19.57 12.04
C LEU A 359 7.12 20.92 11.33
N VAL A 360 8.09 21.30 10.51
CA VAL A 360 8.13 22.60 9.83
C VAL A 360 8.34 22.44 8.33
N VAL A 361 7.86 23.41 7.54
CA VAL A 361 8.23 23.51 6.13
C VAL A 361 9.63 24.10 6.01
N ASP A 362 10.56 23.33 5.48
CA ASP A 362 11.95 23.73 5.28
C ASP A 362 12.15 24.21 3.81
N PRO A 363 12.71 25.41 3.58
CA PRO A 363 12.88 25.95 2.24
C PRO A 363 13.73 25.08 1.31
N VAL A 364 14.75 24.39 1.85
CA VAL A 364 15.61 23.49 1.05
C VAL A 364 14.85 22.23 0.66
N ALA A 365 14.07 21.67 1.59
CA ALA A 365 13.22 20.53 1.31
C ALA A 365 12.08 20.87 0.31
N GLU A 366 11.52 22.06 0.41
CA GLU A 366 10.51 22.55 -0.53
C GLU A 366 11.08 22.71 -1.95
N GLU A 367 12.27 23.33 -2.07
CA GLU A 367 12.97 23.51 -3.35
C GLU A 367 13.40 22.17 -3.98
N ALA A 368 13.80 21.17 -3.16
CA ALA A 368 14.14 19.84 -3.63
C ALA A 368 12.97 19.14 -4.34
N GLY A 369 11.74 19.55 -3.99
CA GLY A 369 10.52 19.03 -4.58
C GLY A 369 9.94 17.83 -3.85
N PHE A 370 8.66 17.69 -3.98
CA PHE A 370 7.87 16.71 -3.21
C PHE A 370 8.26 15.24 -3.46
N HIS A 371 8.69 14.91 -4.68
CA HIS A 371 9.12 13.56 -5.05
C HIS A 371 10.38 13.09 -4.30
N ARG A 372 11.19 14.03 -3.79
CA ARG A 372 12.41 13.71 -3.05
C ARG A 372 12.12 13.32 -1.60
N MET A 373 11.01 13.78 -1.03
CA MET A 373 10.66 13.58 0.39
C MET A 373 11.83 13.93 1.35
N LEU A 374 12.65 14.92 0.98
CA LEU A 374 13.81 15.35 1.76
C LEU A 374 13.36 15.71 3.18
N SER A 375 13.97 15.06 4.15
CA SER A 375 13.74 15.29 5.58
C SER A 375 15.04 15.77 6.22
N ARG A 376 15.00 16.94 6.87
CA ARG A 376 16.13 17.60 7.49
C ARG A 376 15.90 17.69 9.00
N ILE A 377 16.72 17.02 9.79
CA ILE A 377 16.51 16.88 11.24
C ILE A 377 17.60 17.62 11.99
N THR A 378 17.17 18.54 12.83
CA THR A 378 18.01 19.22 13.81
C THR A 378 17.65 18.76 15.20
N VAL A 379 18.60 18.25 15.97
CA VAL A 379 18.43 17.83 17.35
C VAL A 379 19.24 18.76 18.26
N ARG A 380 18.55 19.53 19.09
CA ARG A 380 19.16 20.33 20.16
C ARG A 380 19.27 19.48 21.42
N MET A 381 20.49 19.34 21.91
CA MET A 381 20.80 18.59 23.14
C MET A 381 20.69 19.50 24.38
N LYS A 382 20.37 18.93 25.54
CA LYS A 382 20.32 19.68 26.81
C LYS A 382 21.67 20.24 27.26
N ASP A 383 22.78 19.72 26.73
CA ASP A 383 24.12 20.25 26.98
C ASP A 383 24.52 21.41 26.06
N GLY A 384 23.59 21.85 25.20
CA GLY A 384 23.75 22.97 24.27
C GLY A 384 24.33 22.58 22.89
N ARG A 385 24.71 21.32 22.66
CA ARG A 385 25.13 20.85 21.33
C ARG A 385 23.94 20.78 20.37
N GLU A 386 24.19 21.04 19.10
CA GLU A 386 23.24 20.86 18.03
C GLU A 386 23.77 19.81 17.03
N LEU A 387 22.94 18.86 16.70
CA LEU A 387 23.22 17.80 15.72
C LEU A 387 22.30 17.98 14.53
N PHE A 388 22.83 17.77 13.32
CA PHE A 388 22.08 17.88 12.08
C PHE A 388 22.31 16.64 11.21
N ALA A 389 21.24 16.15 10.58
CA ALA A 389 21.31 15.14 9.53
C ALA A 389 20.14 15.30 8.56
N GLU A 390 20.30 14.82 7.34
CA GLU A 390 19.25 14.85 6.32
C GLU A 390 19.24 13.56 5.49
N GLY A 391 18.10 13.27 4.85
CA GLY A 391 17.94 12.10 3.98
C GLY A 391 16.61 12.10 3.24
N GLU A 392 16.53 11.33 2.17
CA GLU A 392 15.40 11.25 1.24
C GLU A 392 14.76 9.87 1.19
N ALA A 393 15.55 8.82 1.31
CA ALA A 393 15.13 7.43 1.20
C ALA A 393 15.13 6.73 2.57
N GLY A 394 13.97 6.58 3.17
CA GLY A 394 13.79 5.75 4.36
C GLY A 394 14.04 4.27 4.07
N ARG A 395 14.22 3.44 5.12
CA ARG A 395 14.30 1.99 4.96
C ARG A 395 13.03 1.47 4.28
N GLY A 396 13.19 0.56 3.32
CA GLY A 396 12.11 0.03 2.50
C GLY A 396 11.81 0.81 1.22
N HIS A 397 12.37 2.02 1.07
CA HIS A 397 12.37 2.74 -0.21
C HIS A 397 13.14 1.94 -1.28
N PRO A 398 12.79 1.99 -2.57
CA PRO A 398 13.55 1.31 -3.63
C PRO A 398 15.05 1.62 -3.62
N ASP A 399 15.45 2.84 -3.28
CA ASP A 399 16.86 3.25 -3.15
C ASP A 399 17.52 2.81 -1.82
N ASN A 400 16.74 2.32 -0.86
CA ASN A 400 17.20 1.78 0.43
C ASN A 400 16.34 0.55 0.81
N PRO A 401 16.32 -0.50 -0.04
CA PRO A 401 15.37 -1.60 0.09
C PRO A 401 15.64 -2.46 1.33
N MET A 402 14.59 -2.96 1.95
CA MET A 402 14.70 -4.02 2.96
C MET A 402 15.34 -5.25 2.32
N SER A 403 16.15 -5.98 3.08
CA SER A 403 16.64 -7.30 2.66
C SER A 403 15.50 -8.34 2.70
N ASP A 404 15.73 -9.53 2.14
CA ASP A 404 14.75 -10.62 2.19
C ASP A 404 14.50 -11.08 3.63
N ASP A 405 15.53 -11.04 4.47
CA ASP A 405 15.39 -11.39 5.89
C ASP A 405 14.55 -10.35 6.64
N GLU A 406 14.76 -9.07 6.38
CA GLU A 406 13.93 -8.00 6.98
C GLU A 406 12.46 -8.09 6.54
N VAL A 407 12.17 -8.46 5.29
CA VAL A 407 10.79 -8.69 4.83
C VAL A 407 10.19 -9.92 5.52
N ARG A 408 10.96 -11.01 5.65
CA ARG A 408 10.53 -12.20 6.41
C ARG A 408 10.29 -11.87 7.89
N ASP A 409 11.15 -11.07 8.50
CA ASP A 409 11.00 -10.69 9.92
C ASP A 409 9.78 -9.78 10.10
N LYS A 410 9.54 -8.83 9.20
CA LYS A 410 8.28 -8.06 9.19
C LYS A 410 7.06 -8.98 9.08
N PHE A 411 7.11 -9.96 8.17
CA PHE A 411 6.03 -10.93 8.04
C PHE A 411 5.81 -11.72 9.34
N ARG A 412 6.88 -12.23 9.96
CA ARG A 412 6.81 -12.97 11.26
C ARG A 412 6.18 -12.13 12.36
N ASP A 413 6.55 -10.84 12.44
CA ASP A 413 5.98 -9.92 13.42
C ASP A 413 4.49 -9.68 13.16
N CYS A 414 4.10 -9.48 11.91
CA CYS A 414 2.71 -9.39 11.49
C CYS A 414 1.92 -10.67 11.80
N ALA A 415 2.49 -11.83 11.50
CA ALA A 415 1.86 -13.13 11.74
C ALA A 415 1.63 -13.37 13.25
N ARG A 416 2.64 -13.11 14.09
CA ARG A 416 2.50 -13.20 15.56
C ARG A 416 1.48 -12.19 16.09
N TRP A 417 1.51 -10.95 15.56
CA TRP A 417 0.51 -9.95 15.89
C TRP A 417 -0.91 -10.41 15.56
N GLY A 418 -1.10 -11.08 14.43
CA GLY A 418 -2.37 -11.67 14.01
C GLY A 418 -2.77 -12.94 14.77
N GLY A 419 -1.89 -13.47 15.63
CA GLY A 419 -2.17 -14.65 16.48
C GLY A 419 -1.62 -15.98 15.93
N ILE A 420 -0.67 -15.94 15.00
CA ILE A 420 0.05 -17.12 14.49
C ILE A 420 1.36 -17.27 15.26
N ASP A 421 1.38 -18.14 16.27
CA ASP A 421 2.47 -18.22 17.25
C ASP A 421 3.82 -18.65 16.66
N ASP A 422 3.83 -19.52 15.63
CA ASP A 422 5.06 -19.96 14.93
C ASP A 422 5.62 -18.91 13.96
N GLY A 423 4.97 -17.73 13.86
CA GLY A 423 5.37 -16.65 12.93
C GLY A 423 5.06 -16.96 11.48
N GLY A 424 4.23 -17.96 11.20
CA GLY A 424 3.74 -18.28 9.85
C GLY A 424 4.78 -18.87 8.91
N GLU A 425 5.76 -19.63 9.41
CA GLU A 425 6.86 -20.21 8.62
C GLU A 425 6.37 -21.03 7.42
N ARG A 426 5.22 -21.72 7.56
CA ARG A 426 4.61 -22.44 6.44
C ARG A 426 4.25 -21.51 5.29
N ILE A 427 3.73 -20.30 5.56
CA ILE A 427 3.35 -19.31 4.54
C ILE A 427 4.59 -18.75 3.85
N ILE A 428 5.66 -18.46 4.62
CA ILE A 428 6.94 -18.03 4.05
C ILE A 428 7.45 -19.05 3.03
N GLN A 429 7.39 -20.35 3.36
CA GLN A 429 7.80 -21.43 2.46
C GLN A 429 6.90 -21.53 1.22
N LEU A 430 5.57 -21.43 1.40
CA LEU A 430 4.60 -21.47 0.28
C LEU A 430 4.81 -20.31 -0.67
N VAL A 431 4.99 -19.10 -0.17
CA VAL A 431 5.24 -17.92 -1.02
C VAL A 431 6.60 -18.00 -1.70
N ALA A 432 7.63 -18.49 -1.02
CA ALA A 432 8.95 -18.71 -1.63
C ALA A 432 8.89 -19.69 -2.82
N GLY A 433 8.09 -20.74 -2.71
CA GLY A 433 7.87 -21.76 -3.75
C GLY A 433 6.54 -21.62 -4.48
N LEU A 434 5.99 -20.40 -4.61
CA LEU A 434 4.60 -20.16 -5.04
C LEU A 434 4.27 -20.76 -6.41
N GLU A 435 5.23 -20.82 -7.33
CA GLU A 435 5.07 -21.42 -8.65
C GLU A 435 4.76 -22.93 -8.60
N GLN A 436 5.17 -23.60 -7.53
CA GLN A 436 4.96 -25.05 -7.33
C GLN A 436 3.72 -25.36 -6.47
N VAL A 437 3.08 -24.35 -5.90
CA VAL A 437 1.87 -24.54 -5.09
C VAL A 437 0.71 -24.99 -5.99
N SER A 438 0.20 -26.17 -5.72
CA SER A 438 -0.85 -26.80 -6.53
C SER A 438 -2.23 -26.20 -6.33
N SER A 439 -2.46 -25.61 -5.14
CA SER A 439 -3.74 -24.96 -4.79
C SER A 439 -3.49 -23.79 -3.86
N VAL A 440 -4.02 -22.61 -4.18
CA VAL A 440 -3.98 -21.43 -3.33
C VAL A 440 -4.73 -21.61 -2.00
N GLU A 441 -5.56 -22.64 -1.87
CA GLU A 441 -6.27 -22.95 -0.62
C GLU A 441 -5.30 -23.17 0.56
N GLU A 442 -4.07 -23.66 0.28
CA GLU A 442 -3.03 -23.80 1.30
C GLU A 442 -2.61 -22.48 1.94
N LEU A 443 -2.64 -21.38 1.15
CA LEU A 443 -2.37 -20.01 1.62
C LEU A 443 -3.56 -19.41 2.37
N CYS A 444 -4.79 -19.80 1.99
CA CYS A 444 -6.02 -19.22 2.52
C CYS A 444 -6.43 -19.76 3.90
N GLN A 445 -5.82 -20.87 4.36
CA GLN A 445 -6.19 -21.54 5.62
C GLN A 445 -6.05 -20.65 6.87
N VAL A 446 -5.23 -19.60 6.80
CA VAL A 446 -4.98 -18.67 7.92
C VAL A 446 -5.80 -17.37 7.79
N LEU A 447 -6.60 -17.24 6.74
CA LEU A 447 -7.42 -16.05 6.49
C LEU A 447 -8.89 -16.31 6.86
N PRO A 448 -9.63 -15.27 7.30
CA PRO A 448 -11.04 -15.40 7.68
C PRO A 448 -11.98 -15.70 6.51
#